data_f653a2049107a6b22b766b54f958df9b
#
_entry.id   f653a2049107a6b22b766b54f958df9b
#
_cell.length_a   1.000
_cell.length_b   1.000
_cell.length_c   1.000
_cell.angle_alpha   90.00
_cell.angle_beta   90.00
_cell.angle_gamma   90.00
#
_symmetry.space_group_name_H-M   'P 1'
#
loop_
_entity.id
_entity.type
_entity.pdbx_description
1 polymer ?
#
loop_
_entity_poly.entity_id
_entity_poly.type
_entity_poly.pdbx_seq_one_letter_code
_entity_poly.pdbx_strand_id
1 'polypeptide(L)'
;MATDVQIVIDCADPHGLADWWAEVLGWQVEPQDEAFIRRMVTTGAATEADTTTHRGALVWRSGAAITSPDPHRPRVLFQLVPEAKTVKNRVHLDVHVGADRREDEVGRLVGLGATELHRASQGPFEWVTLADPEGNEFCVA
;
A
#
# COMPACT_ATOMS: atom_id res chain seq x y z
N MET A 1 -28.07 7.18 -3.36
CA MET A 1 -27.34 5.89 -3.34
C MET A 1 -25.84 6.18 -3.32
N ALA A 2 -25.12 5.61 -2.39
CA ALA A 2 -23.67 5.75 -2.33
C ALA A 2 -23.00 4.77 -3.28
N THR A 3 -21.86 5.15 -3.84
CA THR A 3 -21.06 4.30 -4.74
C THR A 3 -19.80 3.85 -4.00
N ASP A 4 -19.47 2.58 -4.09
CA ASP A 4 -18.24 2.06 -3.52
C ASP A 4 -17.00 2.54 -4.27
N VAL A 5 -15.91 2.71 -3.52
CA VAL A 5 -14.63 3.18 -4.05
C VAL A 5 -13.54 2.20 -3.67
N GLN A 6 -12.65 1.91 -4.60
CA GLN A 6 -11.39 1.23 -4.34
C GLN A 6 -10.25 2.22 -4.53
N ILE A 7 -9.25 2.16 -3.66
CA ILE A 7 -8.03 2.94 -3.83
C ILE A 7 -7.02 2.09 -4.59
N VAL A 8 -6.41 2.67 -5.63
CA VAL A 8 -5.32 2.02 -6.36
C VAL A 8 -4.07 2.88 -6.23
N ILE A 9 -2.98 2.26 -5.82
CA ILE A 9 -1.66 2.89 -5.73
C ILE A 9 -0.74 2.23 -6.75
N ASP A 10 -0.34 2.99 -7.76
CA ASP A 10 0.61 2.53 -8.77
C ASP A 10 2.01 2.42 -8.15
N CYS A 11 2.74 1.38 -8.49
CA CYS A 11 4.04 1.08 -7.86
C CYS A 11 4.94 0.23 -8.74
N ALA A 12 6.19 0.09 -8.33
CA ALA A 12 7.17 -0.78 -8.96
C ALA A 12 7.21 -2.19 -8.36
N ASP A 13 6.90 -2.33 -7.05
CA ASP A 13 6.87 -3.60 -6.33
C ASP A 13 5.55 -3.75 -5.56
N PRO A 14 4.49 -4.26 -6.20
CA PRO A 14 3.18 -4.38 -5.57
C PRO A 14 3.18 -5.21 -4.29
N HIS A 15 3.87 -6.34 -4.29
CA HIS A 15 3.87 -7.27 -3.14
C HIS A 15 4.64 -6.71 -1.95
N GLY A 16 5.82 -6.13 -2.20
CA GLY A 16 6.61 -5.49 -1.15
C GLY A 16 5.89 -4.28 -0.56
N LEU A 17 5.28 -3.46 -1.40
CA LEU A 17 4.55 -2.27 -0.95
C LEU A 17 3.25 -2.63 -0.22
N ALA A 18 2.54 -3.66 -0.68
CA ALA A 18 1.35 -4.17 0.01
C ALA A 18 1.70 -4.70 1.42
N ASP A 19 2.78 -5.46 1.56
CA ASP A 19 3.25 -5.94 2.86
C ASP A 19 3.56 -4.77 3.80
N TRP A 20 4.24 -3.74 3.29
CA TRP A 20 4.61 -2.56 4.07
C TRP A 20 3.37 -1.79 4.56
N TRP A 21 2.43 -1.50 3.67
CA TRP A 21 1.22 -0.78 4.05
C TRP A 21 0.29 -1.61 4.95
N ALA A 22 0.25 -2.94 4.79
CA ALA A 22 -0.48 -3.81 5.70
C ALA A 22 0.08 -3.71 7.12
N GLU A 23 1.40 -3.68 7.27
CA GLU A 23 2.07 -3.48 8.56
C GLU A 23 1.77 -2.09 9.15
N VAL A 24 1.83 -1.04 8.34
CA VAL A 24 1.54 0.34 8.77
C VAL A 24 0.13 0.47 9.32
N LEU A 25 -0.86 -0.07 8.61
CA LEU A 25 -2.28 0.10 8.91
C LEU A 25 -2.85 -0.97 9.85
N GLY A 26 -2.11 -2.05 10.13
CA GLY A 26 -2.64 -3.22 10.82
C GLY A 26 -3.71 -3.94 9.99
N TRP A 27 -3.60 -3.90 8.68
CA TRP A 27 -4.50 -4.55 7.74
C TRP A 27 -3.91 -5.87 7.25
N GLN A 28 -4.68 -6.60 6.43
CA GLN A 28 -4.28 -7.91 5.90
C GLN A 28 -4.01 -7.82 4.41
N VAL A 29 -2.92 -8.46 3.98
CA VAL A 29 -2.69 -8.73 2.55
C VAL A 29 -3.68 -9.79 2.10
N GLU A 30 -4.40 -9.53 1.00
CA GLU A 30 -5.31 -10.51 0.43
C GLU A 30 -4.52 -11.71 -0.10
N PRO A 31 -4.89 -12.94 0.28
CA PRO A 31 -4.27 -14.13 -0.29
C PRO A 31 -4.62 -14.26 -1.77
N GLN A 32 -3.66 -14.72 -2.57
CA GLN A 32 -3.89 -15.06 -3.97
C GLN A 32 -3.95 -16.59 -4.11
N ASP A 33 -4.84 -17.09 -4.97
CA ASP A 33 -5.04 -18.52 -5.17
C ASP A 33 -3.96 -19.05 -6.12
N GLU A 34 -2.91 -19.64 -5.57
CA GLU A 34 -1.79 -20.22 -6.33
C GLU A 34 -2.25 -21.32 -7.30
N ALA A 35 -3.18 -22.18 -6.87
CA ALA A 35 -3.69 -23.23 -7.73
C ALA A 35 -4.45 -22.68 -8.94
N PHE A 36 -5.22 -21.63 -8.74
CA PHE A 36 -5.90 -20.92 -9.83
C PHE A 36 -4.89 -20.30 -10.79
N ILE A 37 -3.86 -19.62 -10.28
CA ILE A 37 -2.81 -18.99 -11.09
C ILE A 37 -2.10 -20.04 -11.94
N ARG A 38 -1.73 -21.18 -11.35
CA ARG A 38 -1.09 -22.30 -12.09
C ARG A 38 -1.98 -22.84 -13.19
N ARG A 39 -3.29 -22.97 -12.95
CA ARG A 39 -4.23 -23.40 -13.99
C ARG A 39 -4.30 -22.39 -15.14
N MET A 40 -4.30 -21.10 -14.86
CA MET A 40 -4.32 -20.07 -15.89
C MET A 40 -3.08 -20.13 -16.78
N VAL A 41 -1.93 -20.35 -16.21
CA VAL A 41 -0.68 -20.53 -16.98
C VAL A 41 -0.71 -21.84 -17.77
N THR A 42 -1.12 -22.95 -17.17
CA THR A 42 -1.16 -24.27 -17.82
C THR A 42 -2.14 -24.29 -19.00
N THR A 43 -3.28 -23.64 -18.88
CA THR A 43 -4.30 -23.59 -19.96
C THR A 43 -4.03 -22.53 -21.01
N GLY A 44 -2.99 -21.70 -20.84
CA GLY A 44 -2.65 -20.61 -21.76
C GLY A 44 -3.49 -19.35 -21.61
N ALA A 45 -4.36 -19.26 -20.59
CA ALA A 45 -5.10 -18.04 -20.25
C ALA A 45 -4.18 -16.94 -19.68
N ALA A 46 -3.03 -17.32 -19.14
CA ALA A 46 -1.96 -16.43 -18.70
C ALA A 46 -0.61 -17.04 -19.09
N THR A 47 0.47 -16.27 -18.93
CA THR A 47 1.84 -16.71 -19.19
C THR A 47 2.67 -16.69 -17.90
N GLU A 48 3.83 -17.34 -17.91
CA GLU A 48 4.78 -17.25 -16.79
C GLU A 48 5.20 -15.80 -16.52
N ALA A 49 5.27 -14.95 -17.56
CA ALA A 49 5.61 -13.54 -17.41
C ALA A 49 4.56 -12.74 -16.61
N ASP A 50 3.33 -13.24 -16.53
CA ASP A 50 2.25 -12.64 -15.73
C ASP A 50 2.37 -12.97 -14.24
N THR A 51 3.32 -13.81 -13.87
CA THR A 51 3.49 -14.33 -12.50
C THR A 51 4.85 -13.96 -11.93
N THR A 52 4.94 -14.04 -10.61
CA THR A 52 6.20 -13.94 -9.88
C THR A 52 6.10 -14.76 -8.59
N THR A 53 7.19 -14.88 -7.87
CA THR A 53 7.21 -15.54 -6.57
C THR A 53 7.36 -14.47 -5.48
N HIS A 54 6.52 -14.55 -4.46
CA HIS A 54 6.62 -13.72 -3.28
C HIS A 54 6.44 -14.58 -2.03
N ARG A 55 7.41 -14.52 -1.11
CA ARG A 55 7.43 -15.33 0.13
C ARG A 55 7.19 -16.83 -0.12
N GLY A 56 7.76 -17.34 -1.20
CA GLY A 56 7.67 -18.75 -1.57
C GLY A 56 6.38 -19.17 -2.28
N ALA A 57 5.44 -18.27 -2.49
CA ALA A 57 4.18 -18.53 -3.20
C ALA A 57 4.19 -17.93 -4.61
N LEU A 58 3.54 -18.62 -5.54
CA LEU A 58 3.28 -18.07 -6.88
C LEU A 58 2.13 -17.06 -6.80
N VAL A 59 2.38 -15.87 -7.31
CA VAL A 59 1.41 -14.76 -7.28
C VAL A 59 1.38 -14.04 -8.62
N TRP A 60 0.33 -13.23 -8.85
CA TRP A 60 0.28 -12.36 -10.01
C TRP A 60 1.34 -11.25 -9.90
N ARG A 61 2.06 -11.02 -10.97
CA ARG A 61 3.03 -9.92 -11.05
C ARG A 61 2.36 -8.55 -11.01
N SER A 62 1.14 -8.45 -11.56
CA SER A 62 0.46 -7.17 -11.80
C SER A 62 0.00 -6.45 -10.53
N GLY A 63 -0.20 -7.15 -9.42
CA GLY A 63 -0.73 -6.48 -8.25
C GLY A 63 -0.88 -7.33 -7.00
N ALA A 64 -1.06 -6.63 -5.91
CA ALA A 64 -1.41 -7.17 -4.61
C ALA A 64 -2.35 -6.19 -3.90
N ALA A 65 -3.19 -6.67 -3.01
CA ALA A 65 -4.15 -5.81 -2.31
C ALA A 65 -4.12 -6.05 -0.82
N ILE A 66 -4.56 -5.04 -0.08
CA ILE A 66 -4.79 -5.11 1.36
C ILE A 66 -6.22 -4.75 1.71
N THR A 67 -6.74 -5.35 2.75
CA THR A 67 -8.08 -5.11 3.27
C THR A 67 -8.05 -4.85 4.76
N SER A 68 -8.92 -3.93 5.18
CA SER A 68 -9.15 -3.65 6.60
C SER A 68 -9.96 -4.76 7.26
N PRO A 69 -9.76 -5.03 8.56
CA PRO A 69 -10.72 -5.81 9.34
C PRO A 69 -12.12 -5.19 9.37
N ASP A 70 -12.22 -3.87 9.18
CA ASP A 70 -13.50 -3.17 9.06
C ASP A 70 -13.99 -3.23 7.60
N PRO A 71 -15.09 -3.93 7.31
CA PRO A 71 -15.57 -4.12 5.94
C PRO A 71 -16.09 -2.83 5.28
N HIS A 72 -16.29 -1.76 6.06
CA HIS A 72 -16.73 -0.46 5.53
C HIS A 72 -15.59 0.40 4.98
N ARG A 73 -14.34 -0.05 5.14
CA ARG A 73 -13.19 0.67 4.59
C ARG A 73 -12.87 0.19 3.18
N PRO A 74 -12.40 1.08 2.29
CA PRO A 74 -12.07 0.70 0.93
C PRO A 74 -10.89 -0.27 0.90
N ARG A 75 -10.93 -1.19 -0.06
CA ARG A 75 -9.80 -2.02 -0.43
C ARG A 75 -8.71 -1.16 -1.05
N VAL A 76 -7.45 -1.46 -0.79
CA VAL A 76 -6.31 -0.80 -1.44
C VAL A 76 -5.58 -1.81 -2.31
N LEU A 77 -5.53 -1.54 -3.61
CA LEU A 77 -4.81 -2.33 -4.61
C LEU A 77 -3.48 -1.62 -4.94
N PHE A 78 -2.39 -2.37 -4.90
CA PHE A 78 -1.08 -1.93 -5.38
C PHE A 78 -0.87 -2.53 -6.76
N GLN A 79 -0.71 -1.68 -7.75
CA GLN A 79 -0.68 -2.08 -9.15
C GLN A 79 0.67 -1.77 -9.79
N LEU A 80 1.26 -2.78 -10.41
CA LEU A 80 2.53 -2.62 -11.14
C LEU A 80 2.34 -1.71 -12.34
N VAL A 81 3.16 -0.68 -12.42
CA VAL A 81 3.24 0.23 -13.57
C VAL A 81 4.69 0.45 -13.95
N PRO A 82 4.99 0.72 -15.24
CA PRO A 82 6.37 0.96 -15.68
C PRO A 82 6.88 2.36 -15.32
N GLU A 83 5.99 3.32 -15.05
CA GLU A 83 6.36 4.69 -14.75
C GLU A 83 6.90 4.83 -13.33
N ALA A 84 8.07 5.43 -13.19
CA ALA A 84 8.66 5.73 -11.90
C ALA A 84 7.95 6.91 -11.21
N LYS A 85 7.91 6.87 -9.88
CA LYS A 85 7.46 8.00 -9.07
C LYS A 85 8.49 9.13 -9.14
N THR A 86 8.13 10.27 -9.75
CA THR A 86 9.04 11.40 -9.95
C THR A 86 8.53 12.73 -9.41
N VAL A 87 7.22 12.92 -9.34
CA VAL A 87 6.59 14.15 -8.85
C VAL A 87 5.73 13.87 -7.63
N LYS A 88 5.40 14.91 -6.85
CA LYS A 88 4.55 14.77 -5.67
C LYS A 88 3.19 14.18 -6.05
N ASN A 89 2.73 13.18 -5.26
CA ASN A 89 1.39 12.63 -5.40
C ASN A 89 0.32 13.72 -5.18
N ARG A 90 -0.71 13.74 -6.01
CA ARG A 90 -1.83 14.68 -5.87
C ARG A 90 -2.88 14.14 -4.89
N VAL A 91 -2.98 12.82 -4.74
CA VAL A 91 -3.80 12.16 -3.73
C VAL A 91 -2.86 11.48 -2.74
N HIS A 92 -3.08 11.67 -1.47
CA HIS A 92 -2.30 11.04 -0.40
C HIS A 92 -3.23 10.54 0.71
N LEU A 93 -2.74 9.58 1.48
CA LEU A 93 -3.45 9.04 2.64
C LEU A 93 -3.05 9.83 3.89
N ASP A 94 -4.02 10.08 4.76
CA ASP A 94 -3.77 10.60 6.10
C ASP A 94 -4.04 9.49 7.12
N VAL A 95 -3.01 9.11 7.85
CA VAL A 95 -3.08 8.08 8.91
C VAL A 95 -3.36 8.79 10.24
N HIS A 96 -4.54 8.57 10.78
CA HIS A 96 -4.96 9.21 12.03
C HIS A 96 -4.68 8.31 13.23
N VAL A 97 -3.78 8.74 14.08
CA VAL A 97 -3.40 8.03 15.32
C VAL A 97 -3.67 8.85 16.59
N GLY A 98 -3.92 10.13 16.42
CA GLY A 98 -4.10 11.08 17.52
C GLY A 98 -2.79 11.75 17.95
N ALA A 99 -2.92 12.96 18.48
CA ALA A 99 -1.79 13.83 18.80
C ALA A 99 -0.81 13.20 19.80
N ASP A 100 -1.32 12.46 20.77
CA ASP A 100 -0.55 11.78 21.83
C ASP A 100 0.28 10.60 21.32
N ARG A 101 -0.11 9.99 20.20
CA ARG A 101 0.62 8.84 19.61
C ARG A 101 1.40 9.18 18.36
N ARG A 102 1.25 10.39 17.83
CA ARG A 102 1.84 10.78 16.54
C ARG A 102 3.35 10.60 16.50
N GLU A 103 4.08 11.06 17.51
CA GLU A 103 5.54 10.97 17.53
C GLU A 103 6.04 9.52 17.61
N ASP A 104 5.39 8.71 18.43
CA ASP A 104 5.73 7.28 18.54
C ASP A 104 5.48 6.56 17.22
N GLU A 105 4.37 6.89 16.55
CA GLU A 105 4.02 6.32 15.25
C GLU A 105 5.00 6.73 14.16
N VAL A 106 5.37 8.00 14.10
CA VAL A 106 6.39 8.48 13.15
C VAL A 106 7.70 7.72 13.35
N GLY A 107 8.14 7.55 14.59
CA GLY A 107 9.34 6.77 14.92
C GLY A 107 9.22 5.31 14.45
N ARG A 108 8.07 4.68 14.69
CA ARG A 108 7.80 3.31 14.23
C ARG A 108 7.86 3.20 12.71
N LEU A 109 7.23 4.11 11.99
CA LEU A 109 7.18 4.08 10.53
C LEU A 109 8.55 4.35 9.91
N VAL A 110 9.33 5.26 10.45
CA VAL A 110 10.72 5.48 10.02
C VAL A 110 11.56 4.21 10.24
N GLY A 111 11.36 3.53 11.35
CA GLY A 111 11.99 2.23 11.62
C GLY A 111 11.59 1.13 10.63
N LEU A 112 10.40 1.23 10.02
CA LEU A 112 9.92 0.32 8.98
C LEU A 112 10.35 0.72 7.56
N GLY A 113 11.03 1.85 7.39
CA GLY A 113 11.55 2.30 6.09
C GLY A 113 10.88 3.54 5.49
N ALA A 114 9.96 4.19 6.21
CA ALA A 114 9.44 5.50 5.79
C ALA A 114 10.51 6.58 5.96
N THR A 115 10.41 7.62 5.15
CA THR A 115 11.25 8.81 5.25
C THR A 115 10.42 9.99 5.73
N GLU A 116 10.83 10.64 6.82
CA GLU A 116 10.19 11.88 7.25
C GLU A 116 10.58 13.01 6.30
N LEU A 117 9.59 13.72 5.75
CA LEU A 117 9.81 14.79 4.78
C LEU A 117 9.71 16.17 5.43
N HIS A 118 8.57 16.48 6.05
CA HIS A 118 8.37 17.76 6.73
C HIS A 118 7.24 17.68 7.75
N ARG A 119 7.17 18.70 8.60
CA ARG A 119 6.11 18.87 9.59
C ARG A 119 5.34 20.13 9.30
N ALA A 120 4.05 20.12 9.54
CA ALA A 120 3.17 21.26 9.31
C ALA A 120 2.05 21.32 10.36
N SER A 121 1.42 22.49 10.44
CA SER A 121 0.28 22.71 11.32
C SER A 121 -0.69 23.71 10.72
N GLN A 122 -1.95 23.58 11.12
CA GLN A 122 -3.00 24.55 10.80
C GLN A 122 -3.94 24.65 12.00
N GLY A 123 -3.92 25.80 12.66
CA GLY A 123 -4.65 25.98 13.91
C GLY A 123 -4.17 24.98 14.97
N PRO A 124 -5.09 24.24 15.63
CA PRO A 124 -4.73 23.22 16.61
C PRO A 124 -4.28 21.89 16.00
N PHE A 125 -4.34 21.76 14.68
CA PHE A 125 -4.04 20.50 13.97
C PHE A 125 -2.58 20.48 13.53
N GLU A 126 -1.89 19.38 13.81
CA GLU A 126 -0.52 19.14 13.43
C GLU A 126 -0.41 17.81 12.73
N TRP A 127 0.50 17.71 11.76
CA TRP A 127 0.80 16.47 11.07
C TRP A 127 2.25 16.39 10.63
N VAL A 128 2.70 15.17 10.39
CA VAL A 128 4.02 14.87 9.83
C VAL A 128 3.81 14.21 8.48
N THR A 129 4.47 14.74 7.46
CA THR A 129 4.47 14.14 6.12
C THR A 129 5.68 13.22 5.98
N LEU A 130 5.41 11.99 5.60
CA LEU A 130 6.42 10.96 5.32
C LEU A 130 6.30 10.48 3.88
N ALA A 131 7.31 9.78 3.40
CA ALA A 131 7.27 9.01 2.17
C ALA A 131 7.34 7.53 2.50
N ASP A 132 6.55 6.72 1.78
CA ASP A 132 6.66 5.27 1.83
C ASP A 132 7.94 4.78 1.13
N PRO A 133 8.26 3.47 1.13
CA PRO A 133 9.48 2.97 0.51
C PRO A 133 9.62 3.26 -0.99
N GLU A 134 8.54 3.58 -1.69
CA GLU A 134 8.56 3.97 -3.11
C GLU A 134 8.43 5.48 -3.31
N GLY A 135 8.46 6.26 -2.24
CA GLY A 135 8.44 7.72 -2.31
C GLY A 135 7.03 8.34 -2.30
N ASN A 136 5.98 7.55 -2.10
CA ASN A 136 4.62 8.08 -2.00
C ASN A 136 4.43 8.88 -0.71
N GLU A 137 4.03 10.13 -0.82
CA GLU A 137 3.80 11.00 0.33
C GLU A 137 2.50 10.60 1.03
N PHE A 138 2.55 10.57 2.35
CA PHE A 138 1.39 10.39 3.23
C PHE A 138 1.61 11.15 4.54
N CYS A 139 0.55 11.37 5.29
CA CYS A 139 0.61 12.13 6.54
C CYS A 139 0.24 11.25 7.73
N VAL A 140 0.82 11.58 8.87
CA VAL A 140 0.45 11.03 10.18
C VAL A 140 -0.06 12.19 11.05
N ALA A 141 -1.28 12.05 11.56
CA ALA A 141 -1.96 13.07 12.36
C ALA A 141 -2.61 12.49 13.62
#